data_f98930f57089362b9af280a6bf57a085
#
_entry.id   f98930f57089362b9af280a6bf57a085
#
_cell.length_a   1.000
_cell.length_b   1.000
_cell.length_c   1.000
_cell.angle_alpha   90.00
_cell.angle_beta   90.00
_cell.angle_gamma   90.00
#
_symmetry.space_group_name_H-M   'P 1'
#
loop_
_entity.id
_entity.type
_entity.pdbx_description
1 polymer ?
#
loop_
_entity_poly.entity_id
_entity_poly.type
_entity_poly.pdbx_seq_one_letter_code
_entity_poly.pdbx_strand_id
1 'polypeptide(L)'
;MAELVAAARSGTAPAATGKGKNFVQGLVSKKKLRFVKDGFDLDLSYITPQLIAMGWPSTGTEAIYRNPANEVRKFLDLYHPSRAKVYNLCVEKHYDAALLGLAPERLEQHAAYDHNPCPLFCIEPFCASVHAFVASDDRNVAVVHCKAGKGRTGMLLCAY
;
A
#
# COMPACT_ATOMS: atom_id res chain seq x y z
N MET A 1 13.67 11.91 2.16
CA MET A 1 12.96 11.23 1.07
C MET A 1 13.89 10.36 0.22
N ALA A 2 15.04 10.85 -0.27
CA ALA A 2 16.01 10.01 -1.01
C ALA A 2 16.54 8.82 -0.20
N GLU A 3 16.76 8.96 1.10
CA GLU A 3 17.19 7.87 1.98
C GLU A 3 16.14 6.76 2.14
N LEU A 4 14.86 7.08 2.15
CA LEU A 4 13.76 6.09 2.24
C LEU A 4 13.72 5.17 1.01
N VAL A 5 13.98 5.72 -0.17
CA VAL A 5 14.02 4.96 -1.44
C VAL A 5 15.30 4.15 -1.55
N ALA A 6 16.43 4.68 -1.06
CA ALA A 6 17.71 3.97 -1.03
C ALA A 6 17.66 2.74 -0.10
N ALA A 7 17.03 2.86 1.06
CA ALA A 7 16.84 1.74 2.00
C ALA A 7 15.99 0.60 1.42
N ALA A 8 15.01 0.93 0.58
CA ALA A 8 14.20 -0.07 -0.12
C ALA A 8 14.98 -0.84 -1.20
N ARG A 9 16.06 -0.27 -1.73
CA ARG A 9 16.89 -0.88 -2.80
C ARG A 9 18.07 -1.71 -2.29
N SER A 10 18.55 -1.47 -1.07
CA SER A 10 19.82 -2.08 -0.60
C SER A 10 19.69 -3.48 -0.01
N GLY A 11 18.48 -4.03 0.18
CA GLY A 11 18.29 -5.44 0.59
C GLY A 11 18.94 -5.86 1.93
N THR A 12 19.56 -4.94 2.65
CA THR A 12 20.19 -5.22 3.94
C THR A 12 19.21 -4.95 5.08
N ALA A 13 18.50 -6.01 5.50
CA ALA A 13 17.65 -5.96 6.69
C ALA A 13 18.52 -6.02 7.95
N PRO A 14 18.42 -5.07 8.90
CA PRO A 14 18.92 -5.28 10.24
C PRO A 14 18.04 -6.30 10.96
N ALA A 15 18.66 -7.19 11.73
CA ALA A 15 18.01 -8.26 12.47
C ALA A 15 16.96 -7.68 13.46
N ALA A 16 15.70 -8.07 13.30
CA ALA A 16 14.61 -7.69 14.16
C ALA A 16 14.46 -8.68 15.33
N THR A 17 14.59 -8.20 16.53
CA THR A 17 14.23 -8.91 17.77
C THR A 17 12.75 -8.63 18.10
N GLY A 18 11.86 -9.46 17.57
CA GLY A 18 10.42 -9.44 17.87
C GLY A 18 9.85 -10.84 17.65
N LYS A 19 10.00 -11.72 18.67
CA LYS A 19 9.58 -13.12 18.58
C LYS A 19 8.06 -13.26 18.68
N GLY A 20 7.42 -13.81 17.64
CA GLY A 20 6.08 -14.39 17.69
C GLY A 20 5.13 -13.97 16.57
N LYS A 21 4.85 -12.69 16.36
CA LYS A 21 3.93 -12.23 15.30
C LYS A 21 4.53 -12.35 13.89
N ASN A 22 5.84 -12.21 13.77
CA ASN A 22 6.55 -12.17 12.48
C ASN A 22 6.61 -13.53 11.76
N PHE A 23 6.44 -14.66 12.46
CA PHE A 23 6.57 -15.99 11.86
C PHE A 23 5.38 -16.32 10.94
N VAL A 24 4.16 -16.04 11.37
CA VAL A 24 2.94 -16.30 10.56
C VAL A 24 2.86 -15.35 9.38
N GLN A 25 3.20 -14.07 9.58
CA GLN A 25 3.26 -13.08 8.51
C GLN A 25 4.34 -13.43 7.47
N GLY A 26 5.50 -13.90 7.90
CA GLY A 26 6.58 -14.37 7.03
C GLY A 26 6.20 -15.59 6.18
N LEU A 27 5.41 -16.52 6.71
CA LEU A 27 4.93 -17.71 6.00
C LEU A 27 3.93 -17.37 4.88
N VAL A 28 3.04 -16.42 5.12
CA VAL A 28 2.04 -15.95 4.14
C VAL A 28 2.67 -15.01 3.09
N SER A 29 3.69 -14.27 3.49
CA SER A 29 4.38 -13.27 2.65
C SER A 29 5.65 -13.78 1.97
N LYS A 30 5.80 -15.09 1.75
CA LYS A 30 7.01 -15.68 1.13
C LYS A 30 7.49 -14.85 -0.07
N LYS A 31 8.72 -14.28 0.02
CA LYS A 31 9.41 -13.49 -1.02
C LYS A 31 8.85 -12.06 -1.26
N LYS A 32 8.15 -11.44 -0.32
CA LYS A 32 7.79 -10.02 -0.43
C LYS A 32 8.82 -9.16 0.29
N LEU A 33 9.22 -8.05 -0.35
CA LEU A 33 9.86 -6.95 0.35
C LEU A 33 8.82 -6.33 1.29
N ARG A 34 9.13 -6.28 2.58
CA ARG A 34 8.30 -5.65 3.60
C ARG A 34 8.94 -4.35 4.06
N PHE A 35 8.12 -3.39 4.44
CA PHE A 35 8.59 -2.20 5.11
C PHE A 35 8.81 -2.51 6.59
N VAL A 36 10.09 -2.67 6.97
CA VAL A 36 10.50 -2.96 8.35
C VAL A 36 11.39 -1.82 8.83
N LYS A 37 10.79 -0.82 9.48
CA LYS A 37 11.49 0.37 9.97
C LYS A 37 10.66 1.06 11.05
N ASP A 38 11.30 1.70 12.02
CA ASP A 38 10.70 2.52 13.08
C ASP A 38 9.55 1.81 13.82
N GLY A 39 9.70 0.49 14.03
CA GLY A 39 8.70 -0.34 14.72
C GLY A 39 7.56 -0.86 13.83
N PHE A 40 7.50 -0.45 12.57
CA PHE A 40 6.56 -1.00 11.59
C PHE A 40 7.09 -2.29 10.96
N ASP A 41 6.17 -3.21 10.67
CA ASP A 41 6.39 -4.39 9.81
C ASP A 41 5.15 -4.54 8.91
N LEU A 42 5.18 -3.86 7.76
CA LEU A 42 4.05 -3.76 6.84
C LEU A 42 4.36 -4.43 5.50
N ASP A 43 3.35 -5.11 4.93
CA ASP A 43 3.36 -5.58 3.55
C ASP A 43 3.14 -4.36 2.63
N LEU A 44 4.19 -3.58 2.45
CA LEU A 44 4.20 -2.29 1.78
C LEU A 44 5.57 -2.09 1.15
N SER A 45 5.59 -1.54 -0.06
CA SER A 45 6.83 -1.20 -0.79
C SER A 45 6.68 0.12 -1.51
N TYR A 46 7.68 0.99 -1.38
CA TYR A 46 7.81 2.17 -2.24
C TYR A 46 8.26 1.73 -3.64
N ILE A 47 7.48 2.06 -4.64
CA ILE A 47 7.84 1.88 -6.06
C ILE A 47 8.62 3.10 -6.54
N THR A 48 8.13 4.29 -6.18
CA THR A 48 8.83 5.58 -6.32
C THR A 48 8.63 6.36 -5.00
N PRO A 49 9.26 7.54 -4.82
CA PRO A 49 8.97 8.39 -3.66
C PRO A 49 7.49 8.75 -3.48
N GLN A 50 6.72 8.80 -4.58
CA GLN A 50 5.31 9.19 -4.59
C GLN A 50 4.34 8.02 -4.83
N LEU A 51 4.84 6.78 -5.02
CA LEU A 51 4.01 5.61 -5.30
C LEU A 51 4.33 4.48 -4.33
N ILE A 52 3.31 4.00 -3.63
CA ILE A 52 3.39 2.88 -2.70
C ILE A 52 2.48 1.74 -3.17
N ALA A 53 3.04 0.54 -3.27
CA ALA A 53 2.28 -0.70 -3.38
C ALA A 53 2.04 -1.29 -1.99
N MET A 54 0.82 -1.72 -1.67
CA MET A 54 0.47 -2.22 -0.35
C MET A 54 -0.45 -3.45 -0.43
N GLY A 55 -0.39 -4.32 0.57
CA GLY A 55 -1.42 -5.32 0.83
C GLY A 55 -2.65 -4.71 1.53
N TRP A 56 -3.74 -5.45 1.57
CA TRP A 56 -5.02 -5.04 2.16
C TRP A 56 -4.86 -4.56 3.62
N PRO A 57 -5.36 -3.35 3.97
CA PRO A 57 -5.45 -2.92 5.36
C PRO A 57 -6.61 -3.68 6.04
N SER A 58 -6.32 -4.46 7.05
CA SER A 58 -7.26 -5.40 7.65
C SER A 58 -7.54 -5.11 9.11
N THR A 59 -8.71 -5.56 9.56
CA THR A 59 -9.16 -5.51 10.95
C THR A 59 -9.44 -6.91 11.46
N GLY A 60 -9.66 -7.07 12.78
CA GLY A 60 -9.99 -8.34 13.39
C GLY A 60 -8.92 -9.41 13.18
N THR A 61 -9.34 -10.64 12.93
CA THR A 61 -8.44 -11.79 12.78
C THR A 61 -7.55 -11.74 11.55
N GLU A 62 -7.98 -11.08 10.47
CA GLU A 62 -7.14 -10.88 9.28
C GLU A 62 -5.91 -10.00 9.56
N ALA A 63 -5.97 -9.10 10.54
CA ALA A 63 -4.85 -8.24 10.92
C ALA A 63 -3.64 -9.01 11.49
N ILE A 64 -3.82 -10.27 11.87
CA ILE A 64 -2.73 -11.12 12.39
C ILE A 64 -1.72 -11.46 11.28
N TYR A 65 -2.20 -11.62 10.04
CA TYR A 65 -1.37 -12.06 8.90
C TYR A 65 -1.36 -11.10 7.70
N ARG A 66 -2.11 -9.99 7.77
CA ARG A 66 -2.12 -8.89 6.80
C ARG A 66 -1.63 -7.61 7.45
N ASN A 67 -1.71 -6.50 6.72
CA ASN A 67 -1.44 -5.17 7.27
C ASN A 67 -2.54 -4.79 8.29
N PRO A 68 -2.25 -4.66 9.58
CA PRO A 68 -3.22 -4.11 10.51
C PRO A 68 -3.57 -2.68 10.13
N ALA A 69 -4.87 -2.36 9.98
CA ALA A 69 -5.31 -1.05 9.52
C ALA A 69 -4.85 0.10 10.45
N ASN A 70 -4.80 -0.14 11.76
CA ASN A 70 -4.28 0.83 12.72
C ASN A 70 -2.77 1.11 12.53
N GLU A 71 -1.99 0.11 12.14
CA GLU A 71 -0.55 0.30 11.85
C GLU A 71 -0.36 1.02 10.50
N VAL A 72 -1.19 0.71 9.49
CA VAL A 72 -1.20 1.48 8.23
C VAL A 72 -1.55 2.94 8.49
N ARG A 73 -2.58 3.22 9.30
CA ARG A 73 -2.95 4.58 9.69
C ARG A 73 -1.77 5.31 10.35
N LYS A 74 -1.14 4.72 11.37
CA LYS A 74 0.04 5.30 12.04
C LYS A 74 1.19 5.57 11.08
N PHE A 75 1.42 4.65 10.14
CA PHE A 75 2.43 4.82 9.08
C PHE A 75 2.11 6.04 8.20
N LEU A 76 0.86 6.18 7.74
CA LEU A 76 0.44 7.32 6.92
C LEU A 76 0.54 8.65 7.69
N ASP A 77 0.12 8.66 8.95
CA ASP A 77 0.19 9.85 9.82
C ASP A 77 1.64 10.28 10.08
N LEU A 78 2.57 9.32 10.25
CA LEU A 78 3.97 9.61 10.54
C LEU A 78 4.76 10.03 9.31
N TYR A 79 4.63 9.27 8.19
CA TYR A 79 5.48 9.47 7.01
C TYR A 79 4.85 10.37 5.94
N HIS A 80 3.51 10.45 5.89
CA HIS A 80 2.77 11.16 4.85
C HIS A 80 1.58 11.95 5.42
N PRO A 81 1.78 12.79 6.47
CA PRO A 81 0.69 13.51 7.15
C PRO A 81 -0.08 14.37 6.14
N SER A 82 -1.37 14.08 5.97
CA SER A 82 -2.28 14.76 5.02
C SER A 82 -1.81 14.74 3.55
N ARG A 83 -0.90 13.84 3.17
CA ARG A 83 -0.33 13.75 1.82
C ARG A 83 -0.64 12.45 1.10
N ALA A 84 -1.21 11.48 1.79
CA ALA A 84 -1.58 10.21 1.20
C ALA A 84 -2.97 10.26 0.56
N LYS A 85 -3.12 9.61 -0.60
CA LYS A 85 -4.39 9.18 -1.18
C LYS A 85 -4.31 7.69 -1.46
N VAL A 86 -5.34 6.96 -1.05
CA VAL A 86 -5.38 5.51 -1.16
C VAL A 86 -6.29 5.10 -2.30
N TYR A 87 -5.83 4.17 -3.12
CA TYR A 87 -6.54 3.60 -4.26
C TYR A 87 -6.82 2.12 -3.99
N ASN A 88 -8.07 1.81 -3.69
CA ASN A 88 -8.53 0.43 -3.47
C ASN A 88 -8.91 -0.23 -4.80
N LEU A 89 -8.22 -1.30 -5.15
CA LEU A 89 -8.47 -2.05 -6.38
C LEU A 89 -9.37 -3.27 -6.19
N CYS A 90 -9.77 -3.59 -4.96
CA CYS A 90 -10.62 -4.74 -4.69
C CYS A 90 -12.08 -4.41 -5.02
N VAL A 91 -12.66 -5.09 -6.02
CA VAL A 91 -14.10 -5.02 -6.29
C VAL A 91 -14.92 -5.72 -5.20
N GLU A 92 -14.34 -6.73 -4.57
CA GLU A 92 -14.99 -7.60 -3.59
C GLU A 92 -14.95 -7.09 -2.15
N LYS A 93 -14.19 -6.03 -1.87
CA LYS A 93 -14.01 -5.51 -0.51
C LYS A 93 -13.93 -3.98 -0.50
N HIS A 94 -14.66 -3.38 0.43
CA HIS A 94 -14.67 -1.94 0.65
C HIS A 94 -14.43 -1.64 2.13
N TYR A 95 -13.98 -0.43 2.42
CA TYR A 95 -13.89 0.13 3.77
C TYR A 95 -14.05 1.65 3.70
N ASP A 96 -14.38 2.26 4.82
CA ASP A 96 -14.48 3.71 4.94
C ASP A 96 -13.09 4.34 5.09
N ALA A 97 -12.86 5.50 4.49
CA ALA A 97 -11.61 6.26 4.58
C ALA A 97 -11.19 6.53 6.04
N ALA A 98 -12.15 6.70 6.94
CA ALA A 98 -11.93 6.88 8.36
C ALA A 98 -11.17 5.71 9.02
N LEU A 99 -11.23 4.50 8.45
CA LEU A 99 -10.45 3.35 8.92
C LEU A 99 -8.94 3.65 8.92
N LEU A 100 -8.48 4.39 7.92
CA LEU A 100 -7.08 4.80 7.77
C LEU A 100 -6.83 6.25 8.22
N GLY A 101 -7.81 6.90 8.85
CA GLY A 101 -7.72 8.30 9.28
C GLY A 101 -7.70 9.30 8.13
N LEU A 102 -8.23 8.92 6.97
CA LEU A 102 -8.26 9.75 5.77
C LEU A 102 -9.61 10.48 5.65
N ALA A 103 -9.59 11.63 5.00
CA ALA A 103 -10.80 12.27 4.52
C ALA A 103 -11.44 11.45 3.37
N PRO A 104 -12.77 11.48 3.17
CA PRO A 104 -13.45 10.64 2.18
C PRO A 104 -12.86 10.76 0.76
N GLU A 105 -12.49 11.96 0.33
CA GLU A 105 -11.88 12.23 -0.99
C GLU A 105 -10.46 11.67 -1.16
N ARG A 106 -9.86 11.19 -0.07
CA ARG A 106 -8.54 10.55 -0.04
C ARG A 106 -8.59 9.03 -0.16
N LEU A 107 -9.77 8.45 -0.32
CA LEU A 107 -9.95 7.05 -0.67
C LEU A 107 -10.73 6.95 -1.98
N GLU A 108 -10.14 6.31 -2.98
CA GLU A 108 -10.75 6.12 -4.29
C GLU A 108 -10.83 4.64 -4.63
N GLN A 109 -11.95 4.24 -5.24
CA GLN A 109 -12.21 2.85 -5.62
C GLN A 109 -12.01 2.68 -7.12
N HIS A 110 -11.10 1.79 -7.52
CA HIS A 110 -10.91 1.35 -8.89
C HIS A 110 -11.11 -0.16 -9.00
N ALA A 111 -12.22 -0.58 -9.56
CA ALA A 111 -12.59 -1.99 -9.61
C ALA A 111 -11.68 -2.79 -10.55
N ALA A 112 -10.88 -3.69 -9.98
CA ALA A 112 -10.13 -4.68 -10.71
C ALA A 112 -10.47 -6.09 -10.19
N TYR A 113 -10.89 -6.98 -11.07
CA TYR A 113 -11.26 -8.36 -10.71
C TYR A 113 -10.01 -9.18 -10.37
N ASP A 114 -10.12 -10.03 -9.36
CA ASP A 114 -9.01 -10.89 -8.98
C ASP A 114 -8.75 -11.94 -10.06
N HIS A 115 -7.46 -12.23 -10.32
CA HIS A 115 -7.02 -13.17 -11.36
C HIS A 115 -7.46 -12.85 -12.80
N ASN A 116 -7.90 -11.62 -13.06
CA ASN A 116 -8.29 -11.17 -14.39
C ASN A 116 -7.41 -10.00 -14.86
N PRO A 117 -7.16 -9.86 -16.18
CA PRO A 117 -6.55 -8.64 -16.70
C PRO A 117 -7.51 -7.46 -16.49
N CYS A 118 -6.95 -6.29 -16.13
CA CYS A 118 -7.76 -5.09 -16.02
C CYS A 118 -8.09 -4.57 -17.42
N PRO A 119 -9.37 -4.36 -17.74
CA PRO A 119 -9.76 -3.77 -19.02
C PRO A 119 -9.15 -2.36 -19.19
N LEU A 120 -8.83 -1.95 -20.42
CA LEU A 120 -8.23 -0.65 -20.72
C LEU A 120 -9.07 0.52 -20.19
N PHE A 121 -10.40 0.42 -20.27
CA PHE A 121 -11.30 1.46 -19.74
C PHE A 121 -11.25 1.63 -18.22
N CYS A 122 -10.65 0.69 -17.47
CA CYS A 122 -10.37 0.83 -16.03
C CYS A 122 -8.97 1.40 -15.78
N ILE A 123 -8.03 1.15 -16.68
CA ILE A 123 -6.62 1.59 -16.53
C ILE A 123 -6.52 3.11 -16.70
N GLU A 124 -7.10 3.65 -17.74
CA GLU A 124 -7.03 5.08 -18.07
C GLU A 124 -7.53 5.99 -16.93
N PRO A 125 -8.75 5.79 -16.37
CA PRO A 125 -9.22 6.62 -15.24
C PRO A 125 -8.32 6.50 -14.00
N PHE A 126 -7.80 5.31 -13.72
CA PHE A 126 -6.84 5.11 -12.63
C PHE A 126 -5.57 5.93 -12.85
N CYS A 127 -4.94 5.80 -14.02
CA CYS A 127 -3.71 6.54 -14.35
C CYS A 127 -3.95 8.05 -14.30
N ALA A 128 -5.07 8.53 -14.85
CA ALA A 128 -5.43 9.95 -14.83
C ALA A 128 -5.60 10.48 -13.39
N SER A 129 -6.31 9.73 -12.53
CA SER A 129 -6.50 10.13 -11.13
C SER A 129 -5.19 10.13 -10.34
N VAL A 130 -4.36 9.09 -10.47
CA VAL A 130 -3.05 9.03 -9.82
C VAL A 130 -2.17 10.18 -10.29
N HIS A 131 -2.11 10.42 -11.60
CA HIS A 131 -1.29 11.50 -12.18
C HIS A 131 -1.74 12.87 -11.67
N ALA A 132 -3.02 13.17 -11.75
CA ALA A 132 -3.57 14.44 -11.26
C ALA A 132 -3.23 14.67 -9.78
N PHE A 133 -3.31 13.62 -8.97
CA PHE A 133 -3.03 13.72 -7.54
C PHE A 133 -1.52 13.92 -7.26
N VAL A 134 -0.63 13.13 -7.84
CA VAL A 134 0.81 13.26 -7.57
C VAL A 134 1.41 14.52 -8.22
N ALA A 135 0.89 14.95 -9.36
CA ALA A 135 1.32 16.17 -10.02
C ALA A 135 0.90 17.46 -9.30
N SER A 136 -0.15 17.40 -8.45
CA SER A 136 -0.64 18.58 -7.74
C SER A 136 0.26 19.07 -6.59
N ASP A 137 1.13 18.21 -6.04
CA ASP A 137 2.14 18.53 -5.03
C ASP A 137 3.20 17.43 -5.02
N ASP A 138 4.49 17.80 -5.05
CA ASP A 138 5.62 16.86 -5.05
C ASP A 138 5.74 16.00 -3.80
N ARG A 139 5.04 16.37 -2.71
CA ARG A 139 4.94 15.61 -1.46
C ARG A 139 3.77 14.63 -1.43
N ASN A 140 2.86 14.68 -2.40
CA ASN A 140 1.73 13.78 -2.45
C ASN A 140 2.18 12.35 -2.76
N VAL A 141 1.52 11.39 -2.10
CA VAL A 141 1.84 9.97 -2.21
C VAL A 141 0.58 9.16 -2.50
N ALA A 142 0.57 8.50 -3.64
CA ALA A 142 -0.47 7.56 -4.02
C ALA A 142 -0.14 6.16 -3.43
N VAL A 143 -1.05 5.65 -2.62
CA VAL A 143 -0.95 4.31 -2.02
C VAL A 143 -1.94 3.38 -2.70
N VAL A 144 -1.43 2.42 -3.47
CA VAL A 144 -2.26 1.53 -4.28
C VAL A 144 -2.27 0.14 -3.67
N HIS A 145 -3.44 -0.42 -3.45
CA HIS A 145 -3.56 -1.76 -2.89
C HIS A 145 -4.67 -2.60 -3.52
N CYS A 146 -4.45 -3.90 -3.48
CA CYS A 146 -5.48 -4.91 -3.66
C CYS A 146 -5.50 -5.84 -2.44
N LYS A 147 -5.91 -7.08 -2.58
CA LYS A 147 -5.91 -8.05 -1.47
C LYS A 147 -4.49 -8.42 -1.03
N ALA A 148 -3.64 -8.81 -1.97
CA ALA A 148 -2.26 -9.25 -1.70
C ALA A 148 -1.20 -8.19 -2.02
N GLY A 149 -1.56 -7.04 -2.59
CA GLY A 149 -0.61 -6.00 -3.01
C GLY A 149 0.33 -6.44 -4.14
N LYS A 150 -0.07 -7.40 -4.98
CA LYS A 150 0.79 -7.97 -6.04
C LYS A 150 0.16 -7.84 -7.43
N GLY A 151 -0.76 -8.75 -7.80
CA GLY A 151 -1.26 -8.89 -9.17
C GLY A 151 -1.93 -7.60 -9.68
N ARG A 152 -3.12 -7.30 -9.17
CA ARG A 152 -3.89 -6.10 -9.55
C ARG A 152 -3.10 -4.82 -9.32
N THR A 153 -2.47 -4.70 -8.15
CA THR A 153 -1.63 -3.54 -7.77
C THR A 153 -0.45 -3.38 -8.73
N GLY A 154 0.31 -4.45 -8.97
CA GLY A 154 1.47 -4.40 -9.86
C GLY A 154 1.07 -4.06 -11.30
N MET A 155 -0.03 -4.65 -11.79
CA MET A 155 -0.53 -4.39 -13.14
C MET A 155 -0.86 -2.91 -13.37
N LEU A 156 -1.63 -2.29 -12.46
CA LEU A 156 -2.01 -0.88 -12.59
C LEU A 156 -0.84 0.08 -12.34
N LEU A 157 0.07 -0.25 -11.42
CA LEU A 157 1.28 0.56 -11.21
C LEU A 157 2.27 0.45 -12.38
N CYS A 158 2.29 -0.67 -13.11
CA CYS A 158 3.10 -0.79 -14.33
C CYS A 158 2.48 -0.08 -15.53
N ALA A 159 1.15 0.11 -15.52
CA ALA A 159 0.45 0.85 -16.56
C ALA A 159 0.60 2.37 -16.40
N TYR A 160 0.74 2.84 -15.16
CA TYR A 160 1.04 4.24 -14.81
C TYR A 160 2.50 4.58 -15.02
#